data_3d3f0f0c3ffb8f7cca31edb1adce69e5
#
_entry.id   3d3f0f0c3ffb8f7cca31edb1adce69e5
#
_cell.length_a   1.000
_cell.length_b   1.000
_cell.length_c   1.000
_cell.angle_alpha   90.00
_cell.angle_beta   90.00
_cell.angle_gamma   90.00
#
_symmetry.space_group_name_H-M   'P 1'
#
loop_
_entity.id
_entity.type
_entity.pdbx_description
1 polymer ?
#
loop_
_entity_poly.entity_id
_entity_poly.type
_entity_poly.pdbx_seq_one_letter_code
_entity_poly.pdbx_strand_id
1 'polypeptide(L)'
;PLRRQRQMCIRDRIKDMRFFLYRRGETMSERIILDEAAIQRTITRIAHEILEYNKGTDNLVLLGIKTRGAFLANRIQEKIHAIEQRNVPTGTIDITHFRDDIDNVTQQSDIKAFDIDVDITDKVVVIVDDVLYTGRTVRASLDAILLHSRPVKIGLATLVDRGHRELPIRADFVGKNIPTARDESVSVYLNEIDTQNAVTVSY
;
A
#
# COMPACT_ATOMS: atom_id res chain seq x y z
N PRO A 1 36.16 -16.40 39.73
CA PRO A 1 36.18 -16.50 38.26
C PRO A 1 35.23 -15.46 37.67
N LEU A 2 35.86 -14.44 37.12
CA LEU A 2 35.17 -13.21 36.64
C LEU A 2 34.54 -13.46 35.27
N ARG A 3 33.24 -13.19 35.14
CA ARG A 3 32.51 -13.10 33.86
C ARG A 3 33.05 -11.89 33.08
N ARG A 4 33.70 -12.16 31.94
CA ARG A 4 33.96 -11.13 30.93
C ARG A 4 32.65 -10.87 30.17
N GLN A 5 31.99 -9.74 30.46
CA GLN A 5 30.99 -9.16 29.57
C GLN A 5 31.70 -8.63 28.33
N ARG A 6 31.49 -9.26 27.19
CA ARG A 6 31.86 -8.69 25.90
C ARG A 6 30.82 -7.64 25.53
N GLN A 7 31.22 -6.38 25.55
CA GLN A 7 30.49 -5.31 24.88
C GLN A 7 30.49 -5.60 23.38
N MET A 8 29.35 -5.96 22.85
CA MET A 8 29.12 -6.15 21.43
C MET A 8 28.78 -4.79 20.82
N CYS A 9 29.55 -4.33 19.84
CA CYS A 9 29.37 -3.07 19.16
C CYS A 9 27.96 -2.96 18.52
N ILE A 10 27.33 -1.82 18.73
CA ILE A 10 25.97 -1.47 18.25
C ILE A 10 25.88 -1.49 16.72
N ARG A 11 27.00 -1.47 16.01
CA ARG A 11 27.06 -1.36 14.54
C ARG A 11 26.71 -2.64 13.79
N ASP A 12 26.78 -3.82 14.42
CA ASP A 12 26.50 -5.13 13.79
C ASP A 12 25.05 -5.60 14.02
N ARG A 13 24.25 -4.84 14.80
CA ARG A 13 22.88 -5.22 15.20
C ARG A 13 21.78 -4.95 14.16
N ILE A 14 22.10 -4.29 13.05
CA ILE A 14 21.08 -3.87 12.04
C ILE A 14 20.86 -4.94 10.97
N LYS A 15 21.69 -5.97 10.87
CA LYS A 15 21.60 -6.96 9.78
C LYS A 15 20.72 -8.17 10.04
N ASP A 16 20.32 -8.44 11.29
CA ASP A 16 19.49 -9.60 11.63
C ASP A 16 18.52 -9.31 12.78
N MET A 17 17.67 -8.31 12.63
CA MET A 17 16.58 -8.09 13.58
C MET A 17 15.43 -9.05 13.24
N ARG A 18 15.50 -10.27 13.75
CA ARG A 18 14.38 -11.23 13.76
C ARG A 18 13.46 -10.85 14.91
N PHE A 19 12.28 -10.33 14.63
CA PHE A 19 11.21 -10.20 15.60
C PHE A 19 10.49 -11.55 15.73
N PHE A 20 10.37 -12.05 16.95
CA PHE A 20 9.54 -13.22 17.23
C PHE A 20 8.19 -12.75 17.75
N LEU A 21 7.14 -12.93 16.95
CA LEU A 21 5.77 -12.77 17.40
C LEU A 21 5.19 -14.13 17.78
N TYR A 22 4.65 -14.24 18.99
CA TYR A 22 4.03 -15.46 19.51
C TYR A 22 2.56 -15.49 19.11
N ARG A 23 2.17 -16.31 18.15
CA ARG A 23 0.78 -16.63 17.85
C ARG A 23 0.57 -18.14 17.97
N ARG A 24 -0.13 -18.57 19.03
CA ARG A 24 -0.53 -19.97 19.29
C ARG A 24 0.59 -21.02 19.29
N GLY A 25 1.72 -20.74 19.95
CA GLY A 25 2.71 -21.78 20.21
C GLY A 25 3.70 -22.11 19.06
N GLU A 26 3.60 -21.42 17.94
CA GLU A 26 4.59 -21.52 16.84
C GLU A 26 5.45 -20.25 16.79
N THR A 27 6.76 -20.42 16.74
CA THR A 27 7.73 -19.33 16.53
C THR A 27 7.74 -18.96 15.05
N MET A 28 6.94 -17.96 14.65
CA MET A 28 7.05 -17.38 13.31
C MET A 28 8.32 -16.52 13.25
N SER A 29 9.20 -16.79 12.31
CA SER A 29 10.35 -15.92 12.04
C SER A 29 9.92 -14.81 11.09
N GLU A 30 10.11 -13.55 11.50
CA GLU A 30 9.78 -12.37 10.74
C GLU A 30 11.06 -11.66 10.30
N ARG A 31 11.14 -11.29 9.01
CA ARG A 31 12.28 -10.58 8.43
C ARG A 31 11.85 -9.24 7.89
N ILE A 32 12.51 -8.16 8.32
CA ILE A 32 12.29 -6.82 7.77
C ILE A 32 12.87 -6.76 6.34
N ILE A 33 12.04 -6.34 5.41
CA ILE A 33 12.37 -6.15 3.99
C ILE A 33 12.56 -4.68 3.64
N LEU A 34 11.72 -3.80 4.20
CA LEU A 34 11.85 -2.36 4.12
C LEU A 34 11.78 -1.78 5.52
N ASP A 35 12.79 -1.00 5.89
CA ASP A 35 12.78 -0.14 7.06
C ASP A 35 12.09 1.19 6.73
N GLU A 36 11.90 2.05 7.72
CA GLU A 36 11.27 3.36 7.58
C GLU A 36 11.94 4.22 6.49
N ALA A 37 13.26 4.29 6.49
CA ALA A 37 14.01 5.09 5.52
C ALA A 37 13.83 4.55 4.09
N ALA A 38 13.77 3.23 3.93
CA ALA A 38 13.50 2.60 2.64
C ALA A 38 12.06 2.85 2.17
N ILE A 39 11.07 2.80 3.07
CA ILE A 39 9.68 3.15 2.76
C ILE A 39 9.59 4.60 2.28
N GLN A 40 10.22 5.54 2.98
CA GLN A 40 10.22 6.95 2.60
C GLN A 40 10.84 7.19 1.21
N ARG A 41 11.99 6.57 0.92
CA ARG A 41 12.62 6.65 -0.42
C ARG A 41 11.72 6.05 -1.50
N THR A 42 11.05 4.93 -1.19
CA THR A 42 10.15 4.24 -2.11
C THR A 42 8.93 5.11 -2.44
N ILE A 43 8.29 5.70 -1.44
CA ILE A 43 7.15 6.62 -1.61
C ILE A 43 7.56 7.85 -2.44
N THR A 44 8.74 8.42 -2.18
CA THR A 44 9.26 9.55 -2.96
C THR A 44 9.45 9.17 -4.43
N ARG A 45 9.98 7.98 -4.73
CA ARG A 45 10.14 7.49 -6.10
C ARG A 45 8.79 7.29 -6.78
N ILE A 46 7.83 6.65 -6.10
CA ILE A 46 6.47 6.46 -6.63
C ILE A 46 5.81 7.82 -6.94
N ALA A 47 5.99 8.84 -6.09
CA ALA A 47 5.46 10.18 -6.34
C ALA A 47 6.03 10.78 -7.63
N HIS A 48 7.33 10.66 -7.88
CA HIS A 48 7.95 11.10 -9.14
C HIS A 48 7.43 10.32 -10.35
N GLU A 49 7.31 8.99 -10.25
CA GLU A 49 6.80 8.13 -11.32
C GLU A 49 5.34 8.50 -11.69
N ILE A 50 4.50 8.78 -10.68
CA ILE A 50 3.10 9.24 -10.89
C ILE A 50 3.08 10.59 -11.60
N LEU A 51 3.91 11.55 -11.18
CA LEU A 51 3.99 12.87 -11.80
C LEU A 51 4.48 12.78 -13.26
N GLU A 52 5.47 11.95 -13.54
CA GLU A 52 5.98 11.73 -14.89
C GLU A 52 4.90 11.09 -15.78
N TYR A 53 4.22 10.06 -15.29
CA TYR A 53 3.14 9.37 -15.99
C TYR A 53 1.97 10.29 -16.33
N ASN A 54 1.59 11.18 -15.41
CA ASN A 54 0.49 12.14 -15.59
C ASN A 54 0.96 13.45 -16.27
N LYS A 55 2.26 13.65 -16.46
CA LYS A 55 2.86 14.89 -16.95
C LYS A 55 2.52 16.11 -16.07
N GLY A 56 2.59 15.93 -14.76
CA GLY A 56 2.28 16.92 -13.74
C GLY A 56 1.09 16.52 -12.88
N THR A 57 0.48 17.52 -12.21
CA THR A 57 -0.61 17.31 -11.25
C THR A 57 -2.02 17.56 -11.81
N ASP A 58 -2.13 18.04 -13.05
CA ASP A 58 -3.42 18.43 -13.62
C ASP A 58 -4.33 17.20 -13.79
N ASN A 59 -5.58 17.33 -13.33
CA ASN A 59 -6.59 16.26 -13.34
C ASN A 59 -6.21 14.96 -12.60
N LEU A 60 -5.13 14.96 -11.83
CA LEU A 60 -4.71 13.81 -11.02
C LEU A 60 -5.51 13.73 -9.73
N VAL A 61 -5.89 12.52 -9.35
CA VAL A 61 -6.57 12.18 -8.10
C VAL A 61 -5.95 10.92 -7.52
N LEU A 62 -5.73 10.89 -6.22
CA LEU A 62 -5.26 9.70 -5.50
C LEU A 62 -6.40 9.09 -4.70
N LEU A 63 -6.62 7.79 -4.80
CA LEU A 63 -7.61 7.05 -4.02
C LEU A 63 -6.94 5.89 -3.29
N GLY A 64 -6.78 6.02 -1.97
CA GLY A 64 -6.20 4.99 -1.13
C GLY A 64 -7.23 3.95 -0.69
N ILE A 65 -6.93 2.67 -0.87
CA ILE A 65 -7.79 1.59 -0.36
C ILE A 65 -7.67 1.54 1.18
N LYS A 66 -8.80 1.55 1.87
CA LYS A 66 -8.82 1.39 3.33
C LYS A 66 -8.22 0.02 3.73
N THR A 67 -7.36 -0.10 4.76
CA THR A 67 -6.99 0.97 5.70
C THR A 67 -5.65 1.61 5.31
N ARG A 68 -4.61 0.81 5.02
CA ARG A 68 -3.22 1.27 4.83
C ARG A 68 -3.01 2.05 3.55
N GLY A 69 -3.71 1.68 2.47
CA GLY A 69 -3.63 2.41 1.21
C GLY A 69 -4.02 3.89 1.35
N ALA A 70 -4.96 4.22 2.24
CA ALA A 70 -5.35 5.61 2.52
C ALA A 70 -4.18 6.43 3.09
N PHE A 71 -3.44 5.90 4.06
CA PHE A 71 -2.27 6.57 4.61
C PHE A 71 -1.13 6.69 3.60
N LEU A 72 -0.93 5.65 2.78
CA LEU A 72 0.06 5.69 1.71
C LEU A 72 -0.29 6.75 0.65
N ALA A 73 -1.57 6.89 0.28
CA ALA A 73 -2.03 7.93 -0.63
C ALA A 73 -1.73 9.34 -0.08
N ASN A 74 -1.99 9.57 1.20
CA ASN A 74 -1.65 10.84 1.86
C ASN A 74 -0.13 11.10 1.86
N ARG A 75 0.69 10.10 2.17
CA ARG A 75 2.16 10.24 2.11
C ARG A 75 2.66 10.53 0.68
N ILE A 76 2.06 9.92 -0.34
CA ILE A 76 2.38 10.20 -1.75
C ILE A 76 1.97 11.64 -2.09
N GLN A 77 0.78 12.07 -1.68
CA GLN A 77 0.30 13.44 -1.89
C GLN A 77 1.24 14.48 -1.26
N GLU A 78 1.71 14.25 -0.02
CA GLU A 78 2.68 15.13 0.64
C GLU A 78 4.00 15.24 -0.16
N LYS A 79 4.48 14.11 -0.74
CA LYS A 79 5.66 14.12 -1.60
C LYS A 79 5.42 14.89 -2.90
N ILE A 80 4.27 14.68 -3.54
CA ILE A 80 3.86 15.43 -4.73
C ILE A 80 3.80 16.92 -4.42
N HIS A 81 3.19 17.29 -3.30
CA HIS A 81 3.13 18.70 -2.88
C HIS A 81 4.53 19.30 -2.65
N ALA A 82 5.44 18.54 -2.05
CA ALA A 82 6.82 19.00 -1.85
C ALA A 82 7.58 19.21 -3.17
N ILE A 83 7.25 18.45 -4.23
CA ILE A 83 7.90 18.51 -5.55
C ILE A 83 7.30 19.64 -6.40
N GLU A 84 5.97 19.67 -6.53
CA GLU A 84 5.25 20.53 -7.48
C GLU A 84 4.65 21.80 -6.85
N GLN A 85 4.66 21.90 -5.50
CA GLN A 85 3.98 22.97 -4.73
C GLN A 85 2.47 23.06 -5.05
N ARG A 86 1.85 21.95 -5.44
CA ARG A 86 0.43 21.82 -5.76
C ARG A 86 -0.20 20.68 -4.98
N ASN A 87 -1.44 20.88 -4.57
CA ASN A 87 -2.22 19.83 -3.90
C ASN A 87 -2.95 18.97 -4.93
N VAL A 88 -2.79 17.66 -4.81
CA VAL A 88 -3.57 16.65 -5.54
C VAL A 88 -4.71 16.19 -4.65
N PRO A 89 -5.98 16.23 -5.12
CA PRO A 89 -7.10 15.68 -4.37
C PRO A 89 -6.84 14.22 -3.99
N THR A 90 -7.07 13.90 -2.72
CA THR A 90 -6.82 12.56 -2.18
C THR A 90 -8.04 12.10 -1.40
N GLY A 91 -8.46 10.88 -1.62
CA GLY A 91 -9.60 10.27 -0.96
C GLY A 91 -9.36 8.82 -0.60
N THR A 92 -10.40 8.16 -0.09
CA THR A 92 -10.33 6.76 0.31
C THR A 92 -11.38 5.91 -0.41
N ILE A 93 -11.07 4.64 -0.66
CA ILE A 93 -12.00 3.63 -1.17
C ILE A 93 -12.26 2.60 -0.08
N ASP A 94 -13.53 2.34 0.20
CA ASP A 94 -13.98 1.25 1.05
C ASP A 94 -14.54 0.12 0.17
N ILE A 95 -13.82 -0.99 0.07
CA ILE A 95 -14.17 -2.11 -0.78
C ILE A 95 -14.98 -3.20 -0.06
N THR A 96 -15.35 -2.98 1.20
CA THR A 96 -15.98 -4.02 2.03
C THR A 96 -17.20 -4.67 1.35
N HIS A 97 -17.99 -3.89 0.62
CA HIS A 97 -19.19 -4.36 -0.06
C HIS A 97 -18.96 -4.87 -1.49
N PHE A 98 -17.74 -4.76 -2.01
CA PHE A 98 -17.36 -5.16 -3.38
C PHE A 98 -16.51 -6.44 -3.41
N ARG A 99 -16.25 -7.01 -2.24
CA ARG A 99 -15.45 -8.23 -2.11
C ARG A 99 -16.30 -9.47 -2.41
N ASP A 100 -15.73 -10.38 -3.18
CA ASP A 100 -16.35 -11.64 -3.61
C ASP A 100 -16.41 -12.71 -2.51
N ASP A 101 -15.73 -12.48 -1.40
CA ASP A 101 -15.67 -13.38 -0.22
C ASP A 101 -16.73 -13.05 0.85
N ILE A 102 -17.65 -12.08 0.58
CA ILE A 102 -18.72 -11.69 1.49
C ILE A 102 -20.09 -11.93 0.81
N ASP A 103 -20.86 -12.86 1.36
CA ASP A 103 -22.18 -13.29 0.83
C ASP A 103 -23.33 -12.26 0.95
N ASN A 104 -23.05 -10.99 1.20
CA ASN A 104 -24.09 -9.96 1.37
C ASN A 104 -24.34 -9.20 0.07
N VAL A 105 -25.30 -9.67 -0.70
CA VAL A 105 -25.89 -8.96 -1.86
C VAL A 105 -26.82 -7.84 -1.35
N THR A 106 -26.26 -6.81 -0.75
CA THR A 106 -26.95 -5.52 -0.63
C THR A 106 -26.89 -4.82 -1.97
N GLN A 107 -27.94 -4.04 -2.33
CA GLN A 107 -27.93 -3.26 -3.57
C GLN A 107 -26.73 -2.32 -3.55
N GLN A 108 -25.73 -2.64 -4.35
CA GLN A 108 -24.42 -1.96 -4.38
C GLN A 108 -24.50 -0.49 -4.83
N SER A 109 -25.63 -0.11 -5.50
CA SER A 109 -25.86 1.24 -6.03
C SER A 109 -25.97 2.33 -4.97
N ASP A 110 -26.37 1.99 -3.73
CA ASP A 110 -26.64 2.97 -2.66
C ASP A 110 -25.47 3.15 -1.69
N ILE A 111 -24.36 2.42 -1.92
CA ILE A 111 -23.21 2.42 -1.03
C ILE A 111 -22.20 3.45 -1.51
N LYS A 112 -21.88 4.44 -0.67
CA LYS A 112 -20.77 5.38 -0.91
C LYS A 112 -19.44 4.62 -0.83
N ALA A 113 -18.98 4.13 -1.97
CA ALA A 113 -17.79 3.28 -2.06
C ALA A 113 -16.47 4.06 -1.86
N PHE A 114 -16.47 5.36 -2.11
CA PHE A 114 -15.30 6.21 -1.92
C PHE A 114 -15.68 7.53 -1.25
N ASP A 115 -14.75 8.08 -0.51
CA ASP A 115 -14.87 9.33 0.22
C ASP A 115 -13.80 10.30 -0.28
N ILE A 116 -14.25 11.28 -1.07
CA ILE A 116 -13.46 12.35 -1.66
C ILE A 116 -14.35 13.56 -1.96
N ASP A 117 -13.79 14.76 -1.83
CA ASP A 117 -14.51 16.03 -1.98
C ASP A 117 -14.64 16.52 -3.44
N VAL A 118 -14.09 15.79 -4.40
CA VAL A 118 -14.10 16.17 -5.82
C VAL A 118 -14.75 15.09 -6.68
N ASP A 119 -15.40 15.52 -7.78
CA ASP A 119 -15.83 14.59 -8.82
C ASP A 119 -14.60 14.02 -9.54
N ILE A 120 -14.53 12.69 -9.62
CA ILE A 120 -13.45 11.97 -10.30
C ILE A 120 -13.77 11.64 -11.76
N THR A 121 -14.93 12.03 -12.26
CA THR A 121 -15.29 11.92 -13.67
C THR A 121 -14.31 12.76 -14.51
N ASP A 122 -13.88 12.21 -15.63
CA ASP A 122 -12.88 12.83 -16.52
C ASP A 122 -11.51 13.12 -15.87
N LYS A 123 -11.22 12.52 -14.71
CA LYS A 123 -9.92 12.62 -14.03
C LYS A 123 -9.03 11.41 -14.33
N VAL A 124 -7.74 11.57 -14.06
CA VAL A 124 -6.79 10.48 -13.94
C VAL A 124 -6.75 10.05 -12.48
N VAL A 125 -7.21 8.85 -12.20
CA VAL A 125 -7.27 8.29 -10.85
C VAL A 125 -6.10 7.34 -10.65
N VAL A 126 -5.36 7.48 -9.56
CA VAL A 126 -4.38 6.48 -9.12
C VAL A 126 -4.88 5.83 -7.84
N ILE A 127 -5.19 4.54 -7.94
CA ILE A 127 -5.50 3.70 -6.79
C ILE A 127 -4.20 3.39 -6.05
N VAL A 128 -4.22 3.53 -4.72
CA VAL A 128 -3.04 3.27 -3.87
C VAL A 128 -3.37 2.14 -2.89
N ASP A 129 -2.52 1.13 -2.86
CA ASP A 129 -2.62 -0.02 -1.94
C ASP A 129 -1.28 -0.33 -1.29
N ASP A 130 -1.29 -1.08 -0.20
CA ASP A 130 -0.07 -1.49 0.51
C ASP A 130 0.55 -2.75 -0.13
N VAL A 131 -0.23 -3.81 -0.36
CA VAL A 131 0.27 -5.10 -0.88
C VAL A 131 -0.59 -5.60 -2.03
N LEU A 132 -0.02 -5.66 -3.21
CA LEU A 132 -0.64 -6.32 -4.34
C LEU A 132 -0.34 -7.83 -4.31
N TYR A 133 -1.40 -8.64 -4.15
CA TYR A 133 -1.34 -10.10 -4.07
C TYR A 133 -2.12 -10.74 -5.24
N THR A 134 -3.33 -11.22 -5.00
CA THR A 134 -4.16 -11.90 -6.01
C THR A 134 -4.75 -10.95 -7.06
N GLY A 135 -4.92 -9.67 -6.70
CA GLY A 135 -5.58 -8.65 -7.50
C GLY A 135 -7.07 -8.46 -7.17
N ARG A 136 -7.66 -9.28 -6.26
CA ARG A 136 -9.10 -9.20 -5.92
C ARG A 136 -9.47 -7.86 -5.29
N THR A 137 -8.64 -7.33 -4.38
CA THR A 137 -8.80 -6.00 -3.77
C THR A 137 -8.88 -4.90 -4.84
N VAL A 138 -7.96 -4.94 -5.79
CA VAL A 138 -7.91 -3.96 -6.89
C VAL A 138 -9.13 -4.10 -7.81
N ARG A 139 -9.56 -5.33 -8.15
CA ARG A 139 -10.78 -5.56 -8.90
C ARG A 139 -11.99 -4.93 -8.21
N ALA A 140 -12.17 -5.20 -6.91
CA ALA A 140 -13.26 -4.61 -6.12
C ALA A 140 -13.22 -3.06 -6.13
N SER A 141 -12.01 -2.47 -6.08
CA SER A 141 -11.84 -1.01 -6.19
C SER A 141 -12.23 -0.48 -7.56
N LEU A 142 -11.88 -1.19 -8.64
CA LEU A 142 -12.29 -0.84 -10.00
C LEU A 142 -13.81 -0.90 -10.15
N ASP A 143 -14.46 -1.95 -9.65
CA ASP A 143 -15.92 -2.09 -9.68
C ASP A 143 -16.57 -0.92 -8.93
N ALA A 144 -16.08 -0.57 -7.75
CA ALA A 144 -16.56 0.57 -6.95
C ALA A 144 -16.45 1.91 -7.69
N ILE A 145 -15.30 2.18 -8.30
CA ILE A 145 -15.07 3.43 -9.05
C ILE A 145 -16.00 3.49 -10.29
N LEU A 146 -16.03 2.42 -11.07
CA LEU A 146 -16.74 2.40 -12.35
C LEU A 146 -18.26 2.35 -12.20
N LEU A 147 -18.77 1.93 -11.05
CA LEU A 147 -20.18 2.00 -10.72
C LEU A 147 -20.67 3.45 -10.57
N HIS A 148 -19.84 4.33 -10.00
CA HIS A 148 -20.24 5.69 -9.62
C HIS A 148 -19.65 6.79 -10.51
N SER A 149 -18.61 6.52 -11.30
CA SER A 149 -17.88 7.54 -12.05
C SER A 149 -17.25 6.98 -13.32
N ARG A 150 -16.79 7.90 -14.20
CA ARG A 150 -16.10 7.55 -15.45
C ARG A 150 -14.78 8.34 -15.55
N PRO A 151 -13.73 7.94 -14.82
CA PRO A 151 -12.41 8.55 -14.99
C PRO A 151 -11.85 8.27 -16.40
N VAL A 152 -11.02 9.18 -16.91
CA VAL A 152 -10.32 9.01 -18.20
C VAL A 152 -9.35 7.85 -18.15
N LYS A 153 -8.70 7.68 -16.99
CA LYS A 153 -7.68 6.66 -16.79
C LYS A 153 -7.62 6.26 -15.32
N ILE A 154 -7.37 4.99 -15.07
CA ILE A 154 -7.11 4.46 -13.73
C ILE A 154 -5.75 3.81 -13.76
N GLY A 155 -4.85 4.25 -12.87
CA GLY A 155 -3.56 3.64 -12.59
C GLY A 155 -3.56 3.00 -11.20
N LEU A 156 -2.59 2.13 -10.95
CA LEU A 156 -2.42 1.42 -9.69
C LEU A 156 -1.01 1.62 -9.14
N ALA A 157 -0.91 2.13 -7.92
CA ALA A 157 0.32 2.21 -7.14
C ALA A 157 0.25 1.23 -5.96
N THR A 158 1.34 0.51 -5.71
CA THR A 158 1.44 -0.38 -4.54
C THR A 158 2.82 -0.27 -3.90
N LEU A 159 2.85 -0.30 -2.56
CA LEU A 159 4.13 -0.30 -1.84
C LEU A 159 4.88 -1.61 -2.09
N VAL A 160 4.17 -2.73 -2.11
CA VAL A 160 4.72 -4.06 -2.32
C VAL A 160 3.92 -4.84 -3.35
N ASP A 161 4.63 -5.47 -4.27
CA ASP A 161 4.10 -6.52 -5.13
C ASP A 161 4.72 -7.87 -4.71
N ARG A 162 3.88 -8.78 -4.18
CA ARG A 162 4.35 -10.09 -3.71
C ARG A 162 4.19 -11.23 -4.73
N GLY A 163 3.63 -10.95 -5.91
CA GLY A 163 3.33 -11.97 -6.91
C GLY A 163 2.03 -12.73 -6.63
N HIS A 164 1.90 -13.95 -7.14
CA HIS A 164 0.76 -14.88 -6.96
C HIS A 164 -0.58 -14.33 -7.44
N ARG A 165 -0.59 -13.68 -8.62
CA ARG A 165 -1.83 -13.16 -9.23
C ARG A 165 -2.81 -14.27 -9.53
N GLU A 166 -4.09 -14.01 -9.23
CA GLU A 166 -5.23 -14.79 -9.69
C GLU A 166 -6.01 -14.04 -10.80
N LEU A 167 -5.84 -12.74 -10.89
CA LEU A 167 -6.40 -11.88 -11.90
C LEU A 167 -5.31 -11.22 -12.75
N PRO A 168 -5.53 -10.87 -14.03
CA PRO A 168 -4.55 -10.26 -14.90
C PRO A 168 -4.34 -8.77 -14.60
N ILE A 169 -4.04 -8.45 -13.34
CA ILE A 169 -3.85 -7.10 -12.82
C ILE A 169 -2.39 -6.89 -12.46
N ARG A 170 -1.83 -5.77 -12.91
CA ARG A 170 -0.48 -5.33 -12.57
C ARG A 170 -0.52 -3.89 -12.09
N ALA A 171 0.36 -3.54 -11.14
CA ALA A 171 0.53 -2.16 -10.76
C ALA A 171 1.41 -1.43 -11.78
N ASP A 172 1.04 -0.16 -12.04
CA ASP A 172 1.82 0.76 -12.87
C ASP A 172 3.04 1.26 -12.09
N PHE A 173 2.86 1.47 -10.78
CA PHE A 173 3.89 1.99 -9.87
C PHE A 173 4.10 0.99 -8.74
N VAL A 174 5.25 0.33 -8.74
CA VAL A 174 5.59 -0.69 -7.75
C VAL A 174 6.72 -0.22 -6.85
N GLY A 175 6.47 -0.14 -5.56
CA GLY A 175 7.49 0.21 -4.59
C GLY A 175 8.59 -0.84 -4.52
N LYS A 176 8.24 -2.08 -4.25
CA LYS A 176 9.18 -3.20 -4.22
C LYS A 176 8.51 -4.50 -4.64
N ASN A 177 9.17 -5.23 -5.54
CA ASN A 177 8.80 -6.60 -5.84
C ASN A 177 9.42 -7.53 -4.78
N ILE A 178 8.60 -8.34 -4.12
CA ILE A 178 9.01 -9.31 -3.11
C ILE A 178 8.45 -10.68 -3.52
N PRO A 179 9.17 -11.46 -4.33
CA PRO A 179 8.72 -12.81 -4.63
C PRO A 179 8.71 -13.63 -3.35
N THR A 180 7.54 -14.14 -2.99
CA THR A 180 7.30 -14.94 -1.78
C THR A 180 6.88 -16.34 -2.13
N ALA A 181 7.07 -17.30 -1.21
CA ALA A 181 6.37 -18.57 -1.26
C ALA A 181 4.87 -18.36 -0.90
N ARG A 182 4.02 -19.35 -1.18
CA ARG A 182 2.57 -19.22 -0.90
C ARG A 182 2.24 -19.19 0.59
N ASP A 183 3.04 -19.86 1.39
CA ASP A 183 2.96 -19.96 2.85
C ASP A 183 3.61 -18.77 3.58
N GLU A 184 4.42 -17.97 2.89
CA GLU A 184 4.94 -16.72 3.43
C GLU A 184 3.87 -15.61 3.42
N SER A 185 3.88 -14.76 4.44
CA SER A 185 3.01 -13.59 4.54
C SER A 185 3.81 -12.30 4.46
N VAL A 186 3.29 -11.29 3.74
CA VAL A 186 3.83 -9.94 3.71
C VAL A 186 2.95 -9.04 4.57
N SER A 187 3.57 -8.36 5.53
CA SER A 187 2.89 -7.38 6.39
C SER A 187 3.50 -5.99 6.20
N VAL A 188 2.64 -5.00 6.07
CA VAL A 188 3.03 -3.58 6.04
C VAL A 188 2.58 -2.95 7.34
N TYR A 189 3.50 -2.29 8.03
CA TYR A 189 3.26 -1.51 9.25
C TYR A 189 3.47 -0.04 8.96
N LEU A 190 2.53 0.78 9.40
CA LEU A 190 2.55 2.24 9.23
C LEU A 190 2.28 2.90 10.58
N ASN A 191 3.07 3.91 10.93
CA ASN A 191 2.98 4.59 12.23
C ASN A 191 1.60 5.19 12.54
N GLU A 192 0.77 5.44 11.52
CA GLU A 192 -0.58 5.98 11.70
C GLU A 192 -1.53 4.99 12.38
N ILE A 193 -1.26 3.69 12.28
CA ILE A 193 -2.09 2.61 12.85
C ILE A 193 -1.28 1.58 13.63
N ASP A 194 0.01 1.49 13.35
CA ASP A 194 0.94 0.55 13.97
C ASP A 194 1.99 1.35 14.77
N THR A 195 2.80 0.68 15.56
CA THR A 195 3.84 1.34 16.37
C THR A 195 5.16 1.58 15.61
N GLN A 196 5.21 1.22 14.34
CA GLN A 196 6.44 1.27 13.52
C GLN A 196 6.11 1.45 12.03
N ASN A 197 7.12 1.90 11.26
CA ASN A 197 7.10 1.85 9.80
C ASN A 197 8.01 0.70 9.33
N ALA A 198 7.45 -0.37 8.82
CA ALA A 198 8.21 -1.50 8.30
C ALA A 198 7.41 -2.29 7.26
N VAL A 199 8.11 -2.99 6.38
CA VAL A 199 7.55 -4.10 5.60
C VAL A 199 8.29 -5.36 5.99
N THR A 200 7.55 -6.40 6.33
CA THR A 200 8.12 -7.68 6.79
C THR A 200 7.58 -8.84 5.98
N VAL A 201 8.35 -9.93 5.99
CA VAL A 201 7.93 -11.25 5.52
C VAL A 201 8.04 -12.22 6.68
N SER A 202 6.97 -12.98 6.92
CA SER A 202 6.90 -14.02 7.95
C SER A 202 6.61 -15.38 7.31
N TYR A 203 7.16 -16.45 7.91
CA TYR A 203 7.04 -17.86 7.50
C TYR A 203 7.01 -18.79 8.71
#